data_183cb69b0e0e700ca5b3986aa0979fdc
#
_entry.id   183cb69b0e0e700ca5b3986aa0979fdc
#
_cell.length_a   1.000
_cell.length_b   1.000
_cell.length_c   1.000
_cell.angle_alpha   90.00
_cell.angle_beta   90.00
_cell.angle_gamma   90.00
#
_symmetry.space_group_name_H-M   'P 1'
#
loop_
_entity.id
_entity.type
_entity.pdbx_description
1 polymer ?
#
loop_
_entity_poly.entity_id
_entity_poly.type
_entity_poly.pdbx_seq_one_letter_code
_entity_poly.pdbx_strand_id
1 'polypeptide(L)'
;MLDLMFAPTSWMSLMLMPSYLDNDMRLRALDGGVPDVHSNHDRHGTGGFGDTRFGALFGLFHRDQHHLQLGLVTSAPTGDTGVRFRRDHGVERRFLHYDMQLGSGTWDFLPSLSYLGSSGRFRFGAQMAGIVRMEGEGPSGYALGDEIQVSGWGGIEITDWLAATLRGVY
;
A
#
# COMPACT_ATOMS: atom_id res chain seq x y z
N MET A 1 5.49 -8.23 3.91
CA MET A 1 4.52 -7.65 4.86
C MET A 1 4.07 -8.75 5.79
N LEU A 2 3.97 -8.50 7.08
CA LEU A 2 3.45 -9.42 8.08
C LEU A 2 2.12 -8.83 8.59
N ASP A 3 1.06 -9.63 8.55
CA ASP A 3 -0.26 -9.20 8.99
C ASP A 3 -0.64 -9.94 10.27
N LEU A 4 -0.73 -9.19 11.36
CA LEU A 4 -1.18 -9.68 12.65
C LEU A 4 -2.60 -9.18 12.90
N MET A 5 -3.53 -10.09 13.12
CA MET A 5 -4.92 -9.77 13.39
C MET A 5 -5.39 -10.44 14.68
N PHE A 6 -6.10 -9.69 15.50
CA PHE A 6 -6.72 -10.17 16.74
C PHE A 6 -8.15 -9.69 16.83
N ALA A 7 -9.10 -10.59 16.97
CA ALA A 7 -10.52 -10.30 17.07
C ALA A 7 -10.99 -10.43 18.53
N PRO A 8 -11.00 -9.34 19.32
CA PRO A 8 -11.47 -9.38 20.71
C PRO A 8 -12.98 -9.58 20.82
N THR A 9 -13.73 -9.23 19.77
CA THR A 9 -15.18 -9.38 19.69
C THR A 9 -15.59 -9.88 18.31
N SER A 10 -16.86 -10.32 18.17
CA SER A 10 -17.39 -10.77 16.87
C SER A 10 -17.57 -9.65 15.84
N TRP A 11 -17.55 -8.39 16.27
CA TRP A 11 -17.79 -7.22 15.42
C TRP A 11 -16.55 -6.33 15.23
N MET A 12 -15.41 -6.62 15.90
CA MET A 12 -14.19 -5.83 15.82
C MET A 12 -12.96 -6.73 15.68
N SER A 13 -12.06 -6.35 14.79
CA SER A 13 -10.72 -6.96 14.65
C SER A 13 -9.68 -5.87 14.71
N LEU A 14 -8.69 -6.04 15.56
CA LEU A 14 -7.48 -5.20 15.60
C LEU A 14 -6.47 -5.74 14.61
N MET A 15 -5.72 -4.84 14.00
CA MET A 15 -4.69 -5.20 13.02
C MET A 15 -3.40 -4.42 13.26
N LEU A 16 -2.27 -5.10 13.00
CA LEU A 16 -0.93 -4.54 13.01
C LEU A 16 -0.15 -5.14 11.83
N MET A 17 0.33 -4.29 10.95
CA MET A 17 1.00 -4.67 9.70
C MET A 17 2.34 -3.97 9.57
N PRO A 18 3.41 -4.48 10.17
CA PRO A 18 4.77 -4.04 9.86
C PRO A 18 5.13 -4.44 8.44
N SER A 19 5.80 -3.56 7.71
CA SER A 19 6.25 -3.83 6.36
C SER A 19 7.77 -3.92 6.30
N TYR A 20 8.28 -4.77 5.41
CA TYR A 20 9.67 -4.82 5.02
C TYR A 20 9.72 -4.66 3.50
N LEU A 21 10.50 -3.69 3.05
CA LEU A 21 10.64 -3.34 1.64
C LEU A 21 12.04 -3.70 1.15
N ASP A 22 12.12 -4.13 -0.09
CA ASP A 22 13.37 -4.35 -0.81
C ASP A 22 13.16 -3.78 -2.23
N ASN A 23 13.73 -2.61 -2.46
CA ASN A 23 13.59 -1.87 -3.70
C ASN A 23 14.90 -1.93 -4.48
N ASP A 24 14.83 -2.28 -5.75
CA ASP A 24 15.97 -2.31 -6.68
C ASP A 24 15.65 -1.46 -7.91
N MET A 25 16.42 -0.41 -8.13
CA MET A 25 16.27 0.50 -9.26
C MET A 25 17.51 0.44 -10.16
N ARG A 26 17.28 0.35 -11.46
CA ARG A 26 18.33 0.46 -12.48
C ARG A 26 18.08 1.70 -13.31
N LEU A 27 18.98 2.65 -13.20
CA LEU A 27 19.00 3.82 -14.09
C LEU A 27 19.78 3.46 -15.37
N ARG A 28 19.22 3.84 -16.50
CA ARG A 28 19.93 3.78 -17.80
C ARG A 28 19.99 5.20 -18.34
N ALA A 29 21.18 5.75 -18.43
CA ALA A 29 21.37 6.98 -19.17
C ALA A 29 21.22 6.70 -20.67
N LEU A 30 20.52 7.57 -21.39
CA LEU A 30 20.42 7.56 -22.84
C LEU A 30 21.24 8.72 -23.35
N ASP A 31 22.33 8.45 -24.07
CA ASP A 31 23.05 9.45 -24.81
C ASP A 31 22.57 9.42 -26.27
N GLY A 32 22.01 10.55 -26.73
CA GLY A 32 21.46 10.66 -28.08
C GLY A 32 20.35 9.63 -28.41
N GLY A 33 19.64 9.09 -27.41
CA GLY A 33 18.59 8.07 -27.59
C GLY A 33 19.11 6.62 -27.64
N VAL A 34 20.41 6.40 -27.48
CA VAL A 34 21.04 5.07 -27.43
C VAL A 34 21.45 4.77 -25.99
N PRO A 35 21.18 3.54 -25.47
CA PRO A 35 21.61 3.17 -24.12
C PRO A 35 23.13 3.25 -24.00
N ASP A 36 23.63 4.09 -23.08
CA ASP A 36 25.06 4.15 -22.78
C ASP A 36 25.47 2.88 -22.02
N VAL A 37 26.29 2.06 -22.64
CA VAL A 37 26.76 0.77 -22.11
C VAL A 37 27.78 0.96 -20.97
N HIS A 38 28.31 2.15 -20.78
CA HIS A 38 29.29 2.48 -19.76
C HIS A 38 28.66 2.93 -18.43
N SER A 39 27.37 3.20 -18.42
CA SER A 39 26.59 3.60 -17.22
C SER A 39 26.14 2.43 -16.34
N ASN A 40 26.84 1.31 -16.36
CA ASN A 40 26.53 0.11 -15.57
C ASN A 40 26.70 0.31 -14.03
N HIS A 41 26.79 1.57 -13.59
CA HIS A 41 27.06 1.95 -12.20
C HIS A 41 25.80 2.41 -11.44
N ASP A 42 24.62 2.41 -12.09
CA ASP A 42 23.42 3.05 -11.59
C ASP A 42 22.38 2.03 -11.07
N ARG A 43 22.86 0.99 -10.43
CA ARG A 43 21.99 0.10 -9.66
C ARG A 43 21.94 0.57 -8.21
N HIS A 44 20.78 0.98 -7.76
CA HIS A 44 20.52 1.40 -6.39
C HIS A 44 19.54 0.44 -5.76
N GLY A 45 19.91 -0.11 -4.61
CA GLY A 45 19.05 -0.96 -3.81
C GLY A 45 18.84 -0.32 -2.43
N THR A 46 17.62 -0.36 -1.94
CA THR A 46 17.25 0.01 -0.58
C THR A 46 16.46 -1.11 0.04
N GLY A 47 16.80 -1.49 1.27
CA GLY A 47 16.07 -2.55 1.99
C GLY A 47 16.00 -2.22 3.47
N GLY A 48 14.84 -2.48 4.07
CA GLY A 48 14.61 -2.23 5.48
C GLY A 48 13.13 -2.22 5.84
N PHE A 49 12.87 -1.86 7.09
CA PHE A 49 11.49 -1.69 7.55
C PHE A 49 10.88 -0.45 6.92
N GLY A 50 9.67 -0.63 6.39
CA GLY A 50 8.82 0.44 5.90
C GLY A 50 7.88 0.96 6.98
N ASP A 51 6.88 1.73 6.56
CA ASP A 51 5.86 2.23 7.46
C ASP A 51 5.03 1.10 8.04
N THR A 52 4.72 1.22 9.33
CA THR A 52 3.89 0.26 10.06
C THR A 52 2.46 0.74 10.09
N ARG A 53 1.53 -0.10 9.61
CA ARG A 53 0.10 0.18 9.66
C ARG A 53 -0.53 -0.54 10.84
N PHE A 54 -1.45 0.16 11.52
CA PHE A 54 -2.23 -0.42 12.60
C PHE A 54 -3.61 0.21 12.66
N GLY A 55 -4.57 -0.48 13.22
CA GLY A 55 -5.93 0.01 13.30
C GLY A 55 -6.94 -1.06 13.66
N ALA A 56 -8.18 -0.81 13.28
CA ALA A 56 -9.28 -1.71 13.55
C ALA A 56 -10.25 -1.83 12.36
N LEU A 57 -10.83 -3.00 12.23
CA LEU A 57 -11.93 -3.29 11.32
C LEU A 57 -13.20 -3.51 12.15
N PHE A 58 -14.28 -2.86 11.77
CA PHE A 58 -15.55 -2.90 12.44
C PHE A 58 -16.61 -3.50 11.52
N GLY A 59 -17.21 -4.60 11.92
CA GLY A 59 -18.40 -5.16 11.29
C GLY A 59 -19.62 -4.31 11.63
N LEU A 60 -20.04 -3.43 10.73
CA LEU A 60 -21.21 -2.56 10.95
C LEU A 60 -22.52 -3.29 10.77
N PHE A 61 -22.52 -4.26 9.87
CA PHE A 61 -23.71 -5.00 9.52
C PHE A 61 -23.32 -6.42 9.10
N HIS A 62 -24.04 -7.38 9.67
CA HIS A 62 -23.85 -8.79 9.39
C HIS A 62 -25.23 -9.47 9.37
N ARG A 63 -25.69 -9.82 8.20
CA ARG A 63 -26.95 -10.54 8.00
C ARG A 63 -26.77 -11.59 6.92
N ASP A 64 -26.96 -12.84 7.27
CA ASP A 64 -26.95 -14.01 6.41
C ASP A 64 -25.89 -13.96 5.28
N GLN A 65 -26.21 -13.27 4.20
CA GLN A 65 -25.39 -13.20 2.98
C GLN A 65 -24.80 -11.80 2.70
N HIS A 66 -24.95 -10.86 3.65
CA HIS A 66 -24.54 -9.46 3.47
C HIS A 66 -23.70 -8.99 4.65
N HIS A 67 -22.55 -8.40 4.33
CA HIS A 67 -21.61 -7.88 5.30
C HIS A 67 -21.17 -6.48 4.92
N LEU A 68 -21.19 -5.57 5.87
CA LEU A 68 -20.65 -4.23 5.74
C LEU A 68 -19.56 -4.03 6.79
N GLN A 69 -18.39 -3.62 6.38
CA GLN A 69 -17.23 -3.45 7.23
C GLN A 69 -16.62 -2.06 7.05
N LEU A 70 -16.35 -1.39 8.16
CA LEU A 70 -15.58 -0.15 8.21
C LEU A 70 -14.16 -0.45 8.68
N GLY A 71 -13.17 0.02 7.94
CA GLY A 71 -11.77 -0.01 8.35
C GLY A 71 -11.30 1.38 8.74
N LEU A 72 -10.69 1.48 9.90
CA LEU A 72 -10.02 2.69 10.40
C LEU A 72 -8.58 2.31 10.73
N VAL A 73 -7.69 2.62 9.80
CA VAL A 73 -6.27 2.24 9.86
C VAL A 73 -5.41 3.49 9.80
N THR A 74 -4.30 3.48 10.49
CA THR A 74 -3.31 4.55 10.48
C THR A 74 -1.95 3.96 10.09
N SER A 75 -1.19 4.69 9.28
CA SER A 75 0.20 4.40 8.94
C SER A 75 1.11 5.31 9.75
N ALA A 76 2.00 4.72 10.53
CA ALA A 76 3.04 5.46 11.24
C ALA A 76 4.30 5.56 10.37
N PRO A 77 4.98 6.72 10.31
CA PRO A 77 6.20 6.94 9.52
C PRO A 77 7.41 6.26 10.17
N THR A 78 7.40 4.93 10.24
CA THR A 78 8.48 4.13 10.84
C THR A 78 9.56 3.75 9.83
N GLY A 79 9.29 3.93 8.53
CA GLY A 79 10.25 3.69 7.46
C GLY A 79 11.28 4.81 7.34
N ASP A 80 12.50 4.44 6.94
CA ASP A 80 13.56 5.42 6.73
C ASP A 80 13.30 6.25 5.47
N THR A 81 13.25 7.58 5.61
CA THR A 81 13.12 8.56 4.53
C THR A 81 14.40 9.31 4.25
N GLY A 82 15.49 8.94 4.94
CA GLY A 82 16.81 9.55 4.84
C GLY A 82 17.79 8.78 3.96
N VAL A 83 17.34 7.79 3.19
CA VAL A 83 18.23 6.93 2.39
C VAL A 83 18.88 7.74 1.26
N ARG A 84 20.22 7.64 1.20
CA ARG A 84 21.07 8.43 0.28
C ARG A 84 21.83 7.52 -0.68
N PHE A 85 22.29 8.10 -1.78
CA PHE A 85 23.18 7.41 -2.72
C PHE A 85 24.46 6.90 -2.01
N ARG A 86 24.85 5.65 -2.27
CA ARG A 86 26.03 5.04 -1.65
C ARG A 86 27.37 5.62 -2.12
N ARG A 87 27.42 6.16 -3.35
CA ARG A 87 28.62 6.74 -3.94
C ARG A 87 28.34 8.16 -4.38
N ASP A 88 29.19 9.05 -3.94
CA ASP A 88 29.21 10.42 -4.40
C ASP A 88 30.63 10.76 -4.82
N HIS A 89 30.79 11.19 -6.06
CA HIS A 89 32.07 11.65 -6.60
C HIS A 89 32.30 13.10 -6.17
N GLY A 90 32.37 13.35 -4.84
CA GLY A 90 32.77 14.65 -4.30
C GLY A 90 31.66 15.69 -4.16
N VAL A 91 30.40 15.32 -4.31
CA VAL A 91 29.23 16.17 -4.06
C VAL A 91 28.50 15.68 -2.81
N GLU A 92 27.81 16.57 -2.09
CA GLU A 92 26.98 16.16 -0.94
C GLU A 92 26.07 14.99 -1.31
N ARG A 93 26.08 13.95 -0.48
CA ARG A 93 25.25 12.75 -0.69
C ARG A 93 23.79 13.16 -0.81
N ARG A 94 23.26 13.15 -2.04
CA ARG A 94 21.87 13.44 -2.30
C ARG A 94 20.98 12.31 -1.80
N PHE A 95 19.76 12.65 -1.40
CA PHE A 95 18.73 11.66 -1.13
C PHE A 95 18.42 10.84 -2.38
N LEU A 96 18.18 9.56 -2.21
CA LEU A 96 17.56 8.74 -3.26
C LEU A 96 16.17 9.30 -3.59
N HIS A 97 15.73 9.01 -4.81
CA HIS A 97 14.38 9.38 -5.24
C HIS A 97 13.35 8.89 -4.24
N TYR A 98 12.23 9.60 -4.16
CA TYR A 98 11.20 9.34 -3.15
C TYR A 98 10.67 7.91 -3.20
N ASP A 99 10.47 7.35 -4.40
CA ASP A 99 10.05 5.96 -4.65
C ASP A 99 11.03 4.89 -4.14
N MET A 100 12.26 5.28 -3.84
CA MET A 100 13.30 4.43 -3.27
C MET A 100 13.43 4.59 -1.74
N GLN A 101 12.67 5.48 -1.13
CA GLN A 101 12.60 5.61 0.31
C GLN A 101 11.77 4.46 0.92
N LEU A 102 12.00 4.15 2.18
CA LEU A 102 11.34 3.03 2.85
C LEU A 102 10.04 3.42 3.56
N GLY A 103 9.77 4.72 3.67
CA GLY A 103 8.57 5.24 4.31
C GLY A 103 8.03 6.50 3.64
N SER A 104 6.82 6.87 3.99
CA SER A 104 6.18 8.12 3.56
C SER A 104 6.77 9.34 4.27
N GLY A 105 7.28 9.14 5.48
CA GLY A 105 7.72 10.22 6.36
C GLY A 105 6.59 11.01 6.99
N THR A 106 5.34 10.61 6.77
CA THR A 106 4.13 11.25 7.28
C THR A 106 3.20 10.25 7.94
N TRP A 107 2.43 10.72 8.91
CA TRP A 107 1.29 9.98 9.40
C TRP A 107 0.17 10.01 8.37
N ASP A 108 -0.39 8.85 8.08
CA ASP A 108 -1.49 8.75 7.12
C ASP A 108 -2.68 8.06 7.77
N PHE A 109 -3.89 8.53 7.47
CA PHE A 109 -5.13 7.88 7.87
C PHE A 109 -5.73 7.16 6.66
N LEU A 110 -6.05 5.88 6.83
CA LEU A 110 -6.51 4.99 5.78
C LEU A 110 -7.93 4.46 6.08
N PRO A 111 -8.97 5.28 5.87
CA PRO A 111 -10.34 4.83 6.02
C PRO A 111 -10.74 3.90 4.87
N SER A 112 -11.57 2.90 5.17
CA SER A 112 -12.16 2.06 4.14
C SER A 112 -13.56 1.60 4.51
N LEU A 113 -14.41 1.45 3.51
CA LEU A 113 -15.75 0.88 3.63
C LEU A 113 -15.89 -0.24 2.62
N SER A 114 -16.18 -1.44 3.09
CA SER A 114 -16.27 -2.63 2.26
C SER A 114 -17.63 -3.29 2.43
N TYR A 115 -18.27 -3.59 1.31
CA TYR A 115 -19.51 -4.35 1.27
C TYR A 115 -19.28 -5.67 0.55
N LEU A 116 -19.79 -6.75 1.13
CA LEU A 116 -19.77 -8.09 0.57
C LEU A 116 -21.18 -8.65 0.57
N GLY A 117 -21.58 -9.21 -0.55
CA GLY A 117 -22.87 -9.85 -0.72
C GLY A 117 -22.75 -11.20 -1.43
N SER A 118 -23.68 -12.09 -1.15
CA SER A 118 -23.83 -13.33 -1.89
C SER A 118 -25.31 -13.62 -2.16
N SER A 119 -25.59 -14.29 -3.29
CA SER A 119 -26.93 -14.74 -3.66
C SER A 119 -26.84 -16.00 -4.50
N GLY A 120 -27.17 -17.13 -3.90
CA GLY A 120 -27.00 -18.45 -4.53
C GLY A 120 -25.54 -18.69 -4.89
N ARG A 121 -25.25 -18.81 -6.20
CA ARG A 121 -23.90 -19.04 -6.72
C ARG A 121 -23.12 -17.73 -6.99
N PHE A 122 -23.75 -16.58 -6.83
CA PHE A 122 -23.14 -15.28 -7.09
C PHE A 122 -22.54 -14.70 -5.82
N ARG A 123 -21.31 -14.20 -5.92
CA ARG A 123 -20.63 -13.42 -4.88
C ARG A 123 -20.24 -12.08 -5.47
N PHE A 124 -20.46 -11.01 -4.75
CA PHE A 124 -20.16 -9.66 -5.22
C PHE A 124 -19.75 -8.78 -4.06
N GLY A 125 -19.05 -7.71 -4.38
CA GLY A 125 -18.65 -6.75 -3.37
C GLY A 125 -18.16 -5.46 -3.99
N ALA A 126 -18.06 -4.46 -3.14
CA ALA A 126 -17.51 -3.17 -3.46
C ALA A 126 -16.70 -2.64 -2.27
N GLN A 127 -15.68 -1.88 -2.55
CA GLN A 127 -14.87 -1.21 -1.55
C GLN A 127 -14.54 0.21 -1.99
N MET A 128 -14.65 1.14 -1.06
CA MET A 128 -14.07 2.45 -1.14
C MET A 128 -12.99 2.56 -0.07
N ALA A 129 -11.80 2.98 -0.46
CA ALA A 129 -10.67 3.18 0.44
C ALA A 129 -10.03 4.54 0.14
N GLY A 130 -9.48 5.16 1.16
CA GLY A 130 -8.78 6.44 1.02
C GLY A 130 -7.44 6.41 1.73
N ILE A 131 -6.58 7.34 1.35
CA ILE A 131 -5.38 7.72 2.11
C ILE A 131 -5.47 9.23 2.30
N VAL A 132 -5.60 9.63 3.55
CA VAL A 132 -5.59 11.04 3.94
C VAL A 132 -4.24 11.33 4.59
N ARG A 133 -3.48 12.21 3.98
CA ARG A 133 -2.17 12.64 4.49
C ARG A 133 -2.38 13.61 5.64
N MET A 134 -1.94 13.25 6.83
CA MET A 134 -2.16 14.08 8.02
C MET A 134 -1.15 15.22 8.14
N GLU A 135 -0.06 15.18 7.38
CA GLU A 135 1.02 16.15 7.35
C GLU A 135 1.24 16.65 5.93
N GLY A 136 1.47 17.95 5.77
CA GLY A 136 1.60 18.57 4.44
C GLY A 136 2.91 18.24 3.72
N GLU A 137 3.99 17.98 4.47
CA GLU A 137 5.32 17.65 3.92
C GLU A 137 6.03 16.66 4.82
N GLY A 138 6.68 15.67 4.21
CA GLY A 138 7.58 14.76 4.90
C GLY A 138 8.94 15.40 5.21
N PRO A 139 9.81 14.75 6.00
CA PRO A 139 11.14 15.28 6.38
C PRO A 139 12.07 15.61 5.20
N SER A 140 11.81 15.04 4.03
CA SER A 140 12.54 15.29 2.78
C SER A 140 12.00 16.48 1.98
N GLY A 141 10.96 17.19 2.48
CA GLY A 141 10.27 18.27 1.77
C GLY A 141 9.36 17.78 0.64
N TYR A 142 9.02 16.50 0.61
CA TYR A 142 8.11 15.92 -0.36
C TYR A 142 6.70 15.82 0.21
N ALA A 143 5.71 16.24 -0.56
CA ALA A 143 4.30 16.18 -0.21
C ALA A 143 3.59 15.16 -1.12
N LEU A 144 2.94 14.17 -0.51
CA LEU A 144 2.02 13.27 -1.19
C LEU A 144 0.59 13.83 -1.11
N GLY A 145 -0.17 13.70 -2.18
CA GLY A 145 -1.59 14.01 -2.19
C GLY A 145 -2.44 12.94 -1.51
N ASP A 146 -3.66 13.33 -1.14
CA ASP A 146 -4.67 12.38 -0.72
C ASP A 146 -5.08 11.47 -1.88
N GLU A 147 -5.47 10.25 -1.55
CA GLU A 147 -5.87 9.26 -2.53
C GLU A 147 -7.25 8.70 -2.21
N ILE A 148 -8.03 8.41 -3.23
CA ILE A 148 -9.27 7.64 -3.11
C ILE A 148 -9.27 6.54 -4.15
N GLN A 149 -9.65 5.35 -3.73
CA GLN A 149 -9.78 4.20 -4.58
C GLN A 149 -11.16 3.59 -4.42
N VAL A 150 -11.81 3.28 -5.53
CA VAL A 150 -13.06 2.54 -5.56
C VAL A 150 -12.84 1.25 -6.33
N SER A 151 -13.24 0.14 -5.76
CA SER A 151 -13.19 -1.15 -6.44
C SER A 151 -14.50 -1.92 -6.28
N GLY A 152 -14.85 -2.70 -7.30
CA GLY A 152 -15.98 -3.58 -7.28
C GLY A 152 -15.60 -4.92 -7.90
N TRP A 153 -16.17 -6.00 -7.38
CA TRP A 153 -15.96 -7.34 -7.92
C TRP A 153 -17.25 -8.14 -7.92
N GLY A 154 -17.32 -9.07 -8.86
CA GLY A 154 -18.37 -10.05 -8.96
C GLY A 154 -17.79 -11.39 -9.37
N GLY A 155 -18.34 -12.45 -8.82
CA GLY A 155 -17.93 -13.81 -9.11
C GLY A 155 -19.12 -14.76 -9.17
N ILE A 156 -18.92 -15.86 -9.87
CA ILE A 156 -19.88 -16.94 -9.98
C ILE A 156 -19.19 -18.29 -9.72
N GLU A 157 -19.80 -19.09 -8.87
CA GLU A 157 -19.42 -20.50 -8.68
C GLU A 157 -20.02 -21.34 -9.83
N ILE A 158 -19.17 -21.79 -10.72
CA ILE A 158 -19.58 -22.56 -11.92
C ILE A 158 -19.82 -24.01 -11.52
N THR A 159 -18.90 -24.57 -10.74
CA THR A 159 -18.96 -25.91 -10.14
C THR A 159 -18.43 -25.84 -8.71
N ASP A 160 -18.48 -26.93 -7.95
CA ASP A 160 -17.98 -27.01 -6.58
C ASP A 160 -16.45 -26.77 -6.48
N TRP A 161 -15.72 -26.90 -7.59
CA TRP A 161 -14.27 -26.73 -7.65
C TRP A 161 -13.81 -25.59 -8.57
N LEU A 162 -14.72 -24.93 -9.30
CA LEU A 162 -14.41 -23.86 -10.25
C LEU A 162 -15.28 -22.62 -10.01
N ALA A 163 -14.63 -21.49 -9.83
CA ALA A 163 -15.28 -20.18 -9.78
C ALA A 163 -14.60 -19.19 -10.73
N ALA A 164 -15.35 -18.27 -11.27
CA ALA A 164 -14.83 -17.13 -12.04
C ALA A 164 -15.12 -15.82 -11.32
N THR A 165 -14.13 -14.93 -11.28
CA THR A 165 -14.25 -13.62 -10.63
C THR A 165 -13.70 -12.53 -11.54
N LEU A 166 -14.41 -11.41 -11.62
CA LEU A 166 -13.97 -10.17 -12.27
C LEU A 166 -13.89 -9.05 -11.24
N ARG A 167 -12.80 -8.28 -11.28
CA ARG A 167 -12.62 -7.10 -10.43
C ARG A 167 -12.26 -5.89 -11.27
N GLY A 168 -12.92 -4.76 -11.02
CA GLY A 168 -12.57 -3.43 -11.52
C GLY A 168 -12.04 -2.58 -10.38
N VAL A 169 -11.06 -1.73 -10.68
CA VAL A 169 -10.45 -0.75 -9.75
C VAL A 169 -10.34 0.57 -10.48
N TYR A 170 -10.74 1.64 -9.80
CA TYR A 170 -10.62 3.01 -10.25
C TYR A 170 -9.96 3.86 -9.17
#